data_efd2d7ecd6854fa2d01f1d4db3bf01ef
#
_entry.id   efd2d7ecd6854fa2d01f1d4db3bf01ef
#
_cell.length_a   1.000
_cell.length_b   1.000
_cell.length_c   1.000
_cell.angle_alpha   90.00
_cell.angle_beta   90.00
_cell.angle_gamma   90.00
#
_symmetry.space_group_name_H-M   'P 1'
#
loop_
_entity.id
_entity.type
_entity.pdbx_description
1 polymer ?
#
loop_
_entity_poly.entity_id
_entity_poly.type
_entity_poly.pdbx_seq_one_letter_code
_entity_poly.pdbx_strand_id
1 'polypeptide(L)'
;MAYNVESLPQYIEQHKDELMGKTVLNAKTLKYINIQTGVKGKTALNNAVADIVFQDGSTCGFSDAGSVAISQRYFEPHYIKVNMSLCPKDLKDKFLNTEIVLAAKGQNMPAEEAIVNEIVAAINNKLDSEIWAGEGNEGHVKGFYHTIAGDAIPHTAETGTTATDWLKSVYMAIPSDVIESGKEVAIFVSTSVYREYVMENSDSYNNPATYGDGWCYLKGTNVKIVGMQGIDAIKTVYGQDKAYAGAVDNFYFGTDMVGDAETFDFFFDNSDRVFKFICEFCGDTQVRFPDKVVNSTRNNA
;
A
#
# COMPACT_ATOMS: atom_id res chain seq x y z
N MET A 1 -27.69 16.45 28.02
CA MET A 1 -27.80 17.26 26.80
C MET A 1 -28.26 16.34 25.67
N ALA A 2 -29.20 16.77 24.83
CA ALA A 2 -29.59 15.99 23.65
C ALA A 2 -28.44 16.08 22.61
N TYR A 3 -27.96 14.95 22.12
CA TYR A 3 -27.00 14.90 21.03
C TYR A 3 -27.63 15.60 19.81
N ASN A 4 -26.91 16.57 19.23
CA ASN A 4 -27.38 17.23 18.02
C ASN A 4 -27.07 16.34 16.80
N VAL A 5 -28.09 15.77 16.19
CA VAL A 5 -28.00 14.86 15.03
C VAL A 5 -27.39 15.56 13.80
N GLU A 6 -27.38 16.88 13.76
CA GLU A 6 -26.87 17.69 12.63
C GLU A 6 -25.37 17.98 12.73
N SER A 7 -24.73 17.82 13.89
CA SER A 7 -23.33 18.19 14.09
C SER A 7 -22.37 17.29 13.31
N LEU A 8 -22.58 16.00 13.28
CA LEU A 8 -21.70 15.04 12.61
C LEU A 8 -21.73 15.16 11.07
N PRO A 9 -22.91 15.25 10.42
CA PRO A 9 -22.96 15.53 8.97
C PRO A 9 -22.29 16.86 8.60
N GLN A 10 -22.53 17.92 9.36
CA GLN A 10 -21.92 19.24 9.12
C GLN A 10 -20.39 19.21 9.26
N TYR A 11 -19.84 18.49 10.25
CA TYR A 11 -18.41 18.32 10.41
C TYR A 11 -17.79 17.65 9.18
N ILE A 12 -18.41 16.57 8.70
CA ILE A 12 -17.91 15.82 7.53
C ILE A 12 -18.00 16.64 6.26
N GLU A 13 -19.11 17.37 6.04
CA GLU A 13 -19.24 18.22 4.87
C GLU A 13 -18.18 19.33 4.82
N GLN A 14 -17.82 19.90 5.97
CA GLN A 14 -16.77 20.92 6.08
C GLN A 14 -15.35 20.38 5.83
N HIS A 15 -15.11 19.10 6.11
CA HIS A 15 -13.78 18.48 6.03
C HIS A 15 -13.69 17.37 4.96
N LYS A 16 -14.65 17.31 4.03
CA LYS A 16 -14.80 16.22 3.05
C LYS A 16 -13.51 15.94 2.30
N ASP A 17 -12.88 16.94 1.70
CA ASP A 17 -11.66 16.77 0.88
C ASP A 17 -10.46 16.30 1.72
N GLU A 18 -10.34 16.80 2.96
CA GLU A 18 -9.27 16.39 3.87
C GLU A 18 -9.47 14.94 4.33
N LEU A 19 -10.70 14.55 4.63
CA LEU A 19 -11.05 13.20 5.04
C LEU A 19 -10.85 12.19 3.93
N MET A 20 -11.21 12.54 2.69
CA MET A 20 -10.94 11.70 1.51
C MET A 20 -9.45 11.48 1.30
N GLY A 21 -8.65 12.55 1.32
CA GLY A 21 -7.20 12.45 1.24
C GLY A 21 -6.62 11.56 2.34
N LYS A 22 -7.10 11.68 3.56
CA LYS A 22 -6.70 10.82 4.69
C LYS A 22 -7.17 9.37 4.51
N THR A 23 -8.30 9.13 3.88
CA THR A 23 -8.87 7.79 3.73
C THR A 23 -8.13 6.96 2.68
N VAL A 24 -7.77 7.55 1.55
CA VAL A 24 -7.17 6.79 0.44
C VAL A 24 -5.65 6.87 0.44
N LEU A 25 -5.05 8.02 0.80
CA LEU A 25 -3.60 8.24 0.69
C LEU A 25 -2.78 7.88 1.94
N ASN A 26 -3.41 7.58 3.06
CA ASN A 26 -2.69 7.28 4.30
C ASN A 26 -2.39 5.80 4.54
N ALA A 27 -2.79 4.90 3.64
CA ALA A 27 -2.36 3.51 3.73
C ALA A 27 -0.82 3.44 3.77
N LYS A 28 -0.28 2.61 4.66
CA LYS A 28 1.17 2.55 4.92
C LYS A 28 1.96 2.25 3.65
N THR A 29 1.47 1.36 2.81
CA THR A 29 2.08 0.98 1.54
C THR A 29 2.25 2.18 0.61
N LEU A 30 1.28 3.10 0.55
CA LEU A 30 1.31 4.25 -0.36
C LEU A 30 2.41 5.27 -0.05
N LYS A 31 3.01 5.21 1.14
CA LYS A 31 4.19 6.02 1.49
C LYS A 31 5.48 5.55 0.82
N TYR A 32 5.47 4.31 0.31
CA TYR A 32 6.65 3.65 -0.27
C TYR A 32 6.49 3.32 -1.75
N ILE A 33 5.35 3.60 -2.37
CA ILE A 33 5.12 3.31 -3.79
C ILE A 33 4.63 4.56 -4.51
N ASN A 34 4.69 4.56 -5.84
CA ASN A 34 4.19 5.66 -6.63
C ASN A 34 2.67 5.62 -6.73
N ILE A 35 2.05 6.79 -6.63
CA ILE A 35 0.61 6.96 -6.82
C ILE A 35 0.39 7.65 -8.16
N GLN A 36 -0.40 7.03 -9.02
CA GLN A 36 -0.86 7.63 -10.26
C GLN A 36 -2.32 8.04 -10.13
N THR A 37 -2.56 9.34 -10.19
CA THR A 37 -3.91 9.93 -10.12
C THR A 37 -4.56 10.02 -11.50
N GLY A 38 -5.89 10.16 -11.54
CA GLY A 38 -6.65 10.34 -12.78
C GLY A 38 -6.86 9.04 -13.57
N VAL A 39 -6.80 7.88 -12.92
CA VAL A 39 -7.02 6.56 -13.53
C VAL A 39 -8.52 6.25 -13.51
N LYS A 40 -9.30 6.80 -14.47
CA LYS A 40 -10.76 6.61 -14.57
C LYS A 40 -11.20 5.31 -15.26
N GLY A 41 -10.29 4.68 -15.97
CA GLY A 41 -10.54 3.48 -16.75
C GLY A 41 -9.23 2.84 -17.15
N LYS A 42 -9.26 1.95 -18.15
CA LYS A 42 -8.04 1.29 -18.63
C LYS A 42 -7.02 2.34 -19.08
N THR A 43 -5.99 2.56 -18.25
CA THR A 43 -4.96 3.58 -18.43
C THR A 43 -3.61 2.94 -18.65
N ALA A 44 -2.86 3.38 -19.68
CA ALA A 44 -1.57 2.80 -20.02
C ALA A 44 -0.45 3.36 -19.13
N LEU A 45 0.35 2.48 -18.56
CA LEU A 45 1.66 2.76 -17.96
C LEU A 45 2.73 2.47 -19.02
N ASN A 46 3.28 3.52 -19.60
CA ASN A 46 4.24 3.41 -20.71
C ASN A 46 5.65 3.10 -20.19
N ASN A 47 6.32 2.17 -20.84
CA ASN A 47 7.68 1.77 -20.58
C ASN A 47 8.51 1.93 -21.85
N ALA A 48 9.72 2.47 -21.72
CA ALA A 48 10.69 2.55 -22.79
C ALA A 48 12.04 1.97 -22.29
N VAL A 49 12.57 1.03 -23.01
CA VAL A 49 13.89 0.45 -22.77
C VAL A 49 14.74 0.69 -24.01
N ALA A 50 15.86 1.39 -23.84
CA ALA A 50 16.82 1.63 -24.92
C ALA A 50 18.00 0.64 -24.79
N ASP A 51 18.25 -0.10 -25.86
CA ASP A 51 19.47 -0.90 -26.03
C ASP A 51 20.42 -0.11 -26.91
N ILE A 52 21.54 0.30 -26.34
CA ILE A 52 22.51 1.18 -27.01
C ILE A 52 23.77 0.36 -27.31
N VAL A 53 24.16 0.32 -28.58
CA VAL A 53 25.40 -0.30 -29.03
C VAL A 53 26.39 0.80 -29.44
N PHE A 54 27.54 0.83 -28.79
CA PHE A 54 28.61 1.72 -29.20
C PHE A 54 29.28 1.21 -30.50
N GLN A 55 29.46 2.13 -31.45
CA GLN A 55 30.08 1.86 -32.73
C GLN A 55 31.44 2.59 -32.85
N ASP A 56 32.28 2.12 -33.75
CA ASP A 56 33.55 2.81 -34.06
C ASP A 56 33.26 4.18 -34.69
N GLY A 57 33.63 5.24 -33.99
CA GLY A 57 33.49 6.63 -34.44
C GLY A 57 34.63 7.11 -35.34
N SER A 58 35.59 6.26 -35.72
CA SER A 58 36.74 6.64 -36.58
C SER A 58 36.36 6.79 -38.05
N THR A 59 35.20 6.23 -38.48
CA THR A 59 34.71 6.30 -39.87
C THR A 59 33.47 7.18 -39.98
N CYS A 60 33.37 7.97 -41.07
CA CYS A 60 32.18 8.73 -41.37
C CYS A 60 31.09 7.79 -41.92
N GLY A 61 29.86 7.90 -41.40
CA GLY A 61 28.69 7.15 -41.86
C GLY A 61 27.64 6.99 -40.79
N PHE A 62 26.42 6.66 -41.15
CA PHE A 62 25.37 6.29 -40.24
C PHE A 62 25.04 4.80 -40.44
N SER A 63 25.17 4.02 -39.36
CA SER A 63 24.63 2.66 -39.30
C SER A 63 23.80 2.52 -38.03
N ASP A 64 22.59 2.01 -38.18
CA ASP A 64 21.69 1.74 -37.07
C ASP A 64 22.15 0.46 -36.34
N ALA A 65 22.48 0.56 -35.06
CA ALA A 65 22.92 -0.58 -34.26
C ALA A 65 22.31 -0.61 -32.85
N GLY A 66 21.39 0.27 -32.55
CA GLY A 66 20.65 0.29 -31.29
C GLY A 66 19.15 0.09 -31.53
N SER A 67 18.43 -0.23 -30.48
CA SER A 67 16.97 -0.32 -30.52
C SER A 67 16.29 0.33 -29.31
N VAL A 68 15.09 0.84 -29.50
CA VAL A 68 14.23 1.33 -28.42
C VAL A 68 12.98 0.47 -28.42
N ALA A 69 12.83 -0.35 -27.39
CA ALA A 69 11.62 -1.13 -27.17
C ALA A 69 10.62 -0.31 -26.31
N ILE A 70 9.45 -0.07 -26.86
CA ILE A 70 8.35 0.58 -26.13
C ILE A 70 7.33 -0.50 -25.80
N SER A 71 7.01 -0.63 -24.51
CA SER A 71 5.99 -1.54 -24.01
C SER A 71 4.98 -0.78 -23.14
N GLN A 72 3.80 -1.37 -22.99
CA GLN A 72 2.73 -0.76 -22.19
C GLN A 72 2.17 -1.82 -21.23
N ARG A 73 1.98 -1.41 -19.99
CA ARG A 73 1.14 -2.12 -19.03
C ARG A 73 -0.11 -1.29 -18.76
N TYR A 74 -1.16 -1.90 -18.30
CA TYR A 74 -2.44 -1.21 -18.14
C TYR A 74 -2.93 -1.32 -16.70
N PHE A 75 -3.41 -0.21 -16.17
CA PHE A 75 -4.29 -0.22 -15.01
C PHE A 75 -5.69 -0.59 -15.45
N GLU A 76 -6.35 -1.43 -14.71
CA GLU A 76 -7.76 -1.80 -14.86
C GLU A 76 -8.47 -1.53 -13.53
N PRO A 77 -8.84 -0.25 -13.23
CA PRO A 77 -9.31 0.13 -11.91
C PRO A 77 -10.61 -0.57 -11.54
N HIS A 78 -10.66 -1.07 -10.30
CA HIS A 78 -11.81 -1.69 -9.70
C HIS A 78 -12.48 -0.71 -8.74
N TYR A 79 -13.82 -0.61 -8.83
CA TYR A 79 -14.59 0.26 -7.96
C TYR A 79 -14.90 -0.43 -6.64
N ILE A 80 -14.62 0.27 -5.56
CA ILE A 80 -14.84 -0.19 -4.20
C ILE A 80 -15.88 0.70 -3.55
N LYS A 81 -16.80 0.09 -2.83
CA LYS A 81 -17.84 0.77 -2.08
C LYS A 81 -17.82 0.30 -0.63
N VAL A 82 -17.81 1.27 0.28
CA VAL A 82 -17.93 1.04 1.71
C VAL A 82 -19.22 1.68 2.20
N ASN A 83 -20.19 0.86 2.60
CA ASN A 83 -21.45 1.30 3.19
C ASN A 83 -21.50 0.85 4.64
N MET A 84 -21.70 1.81 5.54
CA MET A 84 -21.83 1.54 6.97
C MET A 84 -23.07 2.25 7.52
N SER A 85 -23.65 1.70 8.58
CA SER A 85 -24.72 2.34 9.33
C SER A 85 -24.38 2.39 10.81
N LEU A 86 -24.72 3.51 11.45
CA LEU A 86 -24.45 3.74 12.86
C LEU A 86 -25.74 4.17 13.56
N CYS A 87 -26.14 3.44 14.60
CA CYS A 87 -27.32 3.79 15.37
C CYS A 87 -27.03 4.91 16.38
N PRO A 88 -27.80 6.02 16.38
CA PRO A 88 -27.61 7.11 17.35
C PRO A 88 -27.70 6.69 18.82
N LYS A 89 -28.44 5.62 19.13
CA LYS A 89 -28.55 5.09 20.50
C LYS A 89 -27.22 4.50 20.97
N ASP A 90 -26.51 3.77 20.09
CA ASP A 90 -25.20 3.19 20.43
C ASP A 90 -24.16 4.27 20.67
N LEU A 91 -24.23 5.37 19.93
CA LEU A 91 -23.41 6.56 20.17
C LEU A 91 -23.67 7.14 21.55
N LYS A 92 -24.94 7.32 21.91
CA LYS A 92 -25.33 7.92 23.17
C LYS A 92 -24.90 7.09 24.39
N ASP A 93 -25.05 5.79 24.33
CA ASP A 93 -24.83 4.91 25.48
C ASP A 93 -23.34 4.58 25.70
N LYS A 94 -22.55 4.51 24.61
CA LYS A 94 -21.15 4.09 24.66
C LYS A 94 -20.16 5.23 24.51
N PHE A 95 -20.43 6.20 23.64
CA PHE A 95 -19.48 7.26 23.27
C PHE A 95 -19.53 8.47 24.19
N LEU A 96 -20.71 8.89 24.63
CA LEU A 96 -20.82 10.02 25.57
C LEU A 96 -20.14 9.75 26.93
N ASN A 97 -20.10 8.49 27.38
CA ASN A 97 -19.30 8.11 28.54
C ASN A 97 -17.81 8.27 28.30
N THR A 98 -17.33 8.06 27.08
CA THR A 98 -15.93 8.23 26.70
C THR A 98 -15.56 9.70 26.59
N GLU A 99 -16.44 10.57 26.08
CA GLU A 99 -16.24 12.03 26.06
C GLU A 99 -16.10 12.62 27.47
N ILE A 100 -16.94 12.19 28.40
CA ILE A 100 -16.83 12.62 29.81
C ILE A 100 -15.47 12.24 30.40
N VAL A 101 -14.96 11.04 30.07
CA VAL A 101 -13.63 10.57 30.51
C VAL A 101 -12.52 11.34 29.83
N LEU A 102 -12.63 11.64 28.53
CA LEU A 102 -11.65 12.41 27.77
C LEU A 102 -11.62 13.89 28.21
N ALA A 103 -12.79 14.50 28.42
CA ALA A 103 -12.90 15.86 28.97
C ALA A 103 -12.32 15.95 30.39
N ALA A 104 -12.52 14.94 31.22
CA ALA A 104 -11.91 14.83 32.54
C ALA A 104 -10.37 14.71 32.51
N LYS A 105 -9.81 14.21 31.40
CA LYS A 105 -8.37 14.13 31.14
C LYS A 105 -7.79 15.36 30.42
N GLY A 106 -8.61 16.38 30.15
CA GLY A 106 -8.18 17.62 29.47
C GLY A 106 -7.95 17.44 27.95
N GLN A 107 -8.46 16.36 27.35
CA GLN A 107 -8.44 16.12 25.93
C GLN A 107 -9.82 16.45 25.33
N ASN A 108 -9.96 17.65 24.78
CA ASN A 108 -11.17 18.07 24.06
C ASN A 108 -11.07 17.63 22.58
N MET A 109 -11.37 16.37 22.30
CA MET A 109 -11.61 15.93 20.92
C MET A 109 -13.13 15.79 20.74
N PRO A 110 -13.75 16.45 19.74
CA PRO A 110 -15.17 16.22 19.44
C PRO A 110 -15.43 14.74 19.16
N ALA A 111 -16.55 14.20 19.66
CA ALA A 111 -16.90 12.80 19.44
C ALA A 111 -17.03 12.47 17.96
N GLU A 112 -17.48 13.43 17.18
CA GLU A 112 -17.60 13.36 15.74
C GLU A 112 -16.26 13.07 15.07
N GLU A 113 -15.22 13.79 15.43
CA GLU A 113 -13.88 13.63 14.90
C GLU A 113 -13.30 12.25 15.26
N ALA A 114 -13.50 11.79 16.48
CA ALA A 114 -13.02 10.49 16.92
C ALA A 114 -13.66 9.33 16.15
N ILE A 115 -14.97 9.38 15.87
CA ILE A 115 -15.69 8.35 15.10
C ILE A 115 -15.19 8.32 13.66
N VAL A 116 -15.08 9.49 13.03
CA VAL A 116 -14.62 9.60 11.64
C VAL A 116 -13.20 9.11 11.51
N ASN A 117 -12.30 9.47 12.43
CA ASN A 117 -10.92 9.01 12.42
C ASN A 117 -10.81 7.48 12.57
N GLU A 118 -11.67 6.85 13.38
CA GLU A 118 -11.71 5.39 13.52
C GLU A 118 -12.18 4.71 12.22
N ILE A 119 -13.21 5.25 11.58
CA ILE A 119 -13.70 4.75 10.28
C ILE A 119 -12.60 4.88 9.22
N VAL A 120 -11.96 6.05 9.13
CA VAL A 120 -10.86 6.30 8.19
C VAL A 120 -9.70 5.35 8.43
N ALA A 121 -9.32 5.12 9.70
CA ALA A 121 -8.26 4.18 10.05
C ALA A 121 -8.59 2.73 9.64
N ALA A 122 -9.84 2.30 9.84
CA ALA A 122 -10.30 0.98 9.44
C ALA A 122 -10.27 0.80 7.91
N ILE A 123 -10.69 1.82 7.15
CA ILE A 123 -10.63 1.80 5.68
C ILE A 123 -9.17 1.74 5.21
N ASN A 124 -8.26 2.55 5.79
CA ASN A 124 -6.84 2.53 5.46
C ASN A 124 -6.20 1.15 5.68
N ASN A 125 -6.48 0.51 6.81
CA ASN A 125 -5.97 -0.81 7.12
C ASN A 125 -6.50 -1.87 6.13
N LYS A 126 -7.77 -1.76 5.74
CA LYS A 126 -8.34 -2.67 4.75
C LYS A 126 -7.77 -2.43 3.36
N LEU A 127 -7.61 -1.16 2.96
CA LEU A 127 -7.00 -0.79 1.68
C LEU A 127 -5.55 -1.28 1.59
N ASP A 128 -4.76 -1.15 2.68
CA ASP A 128 -3.39 -1.68 2.71
C ASP A 128 -3.35 -3.19 2.47
N SER A 129 -4.32 -3.92 3.02
CA SER A 129 -4.48 -5.36 2.76
C SER A 129 -4.88 -5.66 1.31
N GLU A 130 -5.80 -4.88 0.73
CA GLU A 130 -6.25 -5.03 -0.65
C GLU A 130 -5.13 -4.72 -1.67
N ILE A 131 -4.30 -3.71 -1.42
CA ILE A 131 -3.15 -3.36 -2.29
C ILE A 131 -2.19 -4.55 -2.44
N TRP A 132 -2.04 -5.38 -1.41
CA TRP A 132 -1.14 -6.54 -1.48
C TRP A 132 -1.86 -7.84 -1.85
N ALA A 133 -2.99 -8.15 -1.24
CA ALA A 133 -3.66 -9.45 -1.31
C ALA A 133 -4.98 -9.45 -2.09
N GLY A 134 -5.45 -8.30 -2.56
CA GLY A 134 -6.73 -8.18 -3.24
C GLY A 134 -6.83 -9.02 -4.52
N GLU A 135 -7.99 -9.63 -4.75
CA GLU A 135 -8.19 -10.61 -5.83
C GLU A 135 -8.48 -9.97 -7.19
N GLY A 136 -8.83 -8.68 -7.24
CA GLY A 136 -9.18 -8.01 -8.50
C GLY A 136 -10.52 -8.44 -9.08
N ASN A 137 -11.45 -8.86 -8.24
CA ASN A 137 -12.84 -9.16 -8.58
C ASN A 137 -13.77 -8.05 -8.05
N GLU A 138 -15.09 -8.25 -8.14
CA GLU A 138 -16.09 -7.26 -7.69
C GLU A 138 -15.86 -6.87 -6.22
N GLY A 139 -15.61 -5.56 -5.99
CA GLY A 139 -15.39 -5.00 -4.66
C GLY A 139 -13.97 -5.15 -4.11
N HIS A 140 -13.01 -5.65 -4.90
CA HIS A 140 -11.62 -5.83 -4.50
C HIS A 140 -10.66 -5.20 -5.50
N VAL A 141 -9.63 -4.51 -5.01
CA VAL A 141 -8.49 -4.07 -5.84
C VAL A 141 -7.72 -5.30 -6.32
N LYS A 142 -7.14 -5.22 -7.51
CA LYS A 142 -6.17 -6.22 -7.94
C LYS A 142 -4.84 -5.96 -7.24
N GLY A 143 -4.51 -6.76 -6.23
CA GLY A 143 -3.32 -6.62 -5.41
C GLY A 143 -2.03 -7.04 -6.11
N PHE A 144 -0.90 -6.59 -5.57
CA PHE A 144 0.43 -6.95 -6.10
C PHE A 144 0.66 -8.46 -6.15
N TYR A 145 0.07 -9.24 -5.24
CA TYR A 145 0.15 -10.70 -5.27
C TYR A 145 -0.27 -11.28 -6.62
N HIS A 146 -1.39 -10.79 -7.17
CA HIS A 146 -1.92 -11.24 -8.46
C HIS A 146 -1.28 -10.53 -9.66
N THR A 147 -0.88 -9.26 -9.49
CA THR A 147 -0.26 -8.46 -10.55
C THR A 147 1.16 -8.94 -10.88
N ILE A 148 1.89 -9.45 -9.87
CA ILE A 148 3.30 -9.84 -9.99
C ILE A 148 3.45 -11.35 -10.25
N ALA A 149 2.46 -12.17 -9.93
CA ALA A 149 2.59 -13.62 -9.81
C ALA A 149 3.20 -14.36 -11.03
N GLY A 150 2.98 -13.85 -12.25
CA GLY A 150 3.44 -14.51 -13.48
C GLY A 150 4.67 -13.88 -14.14
N ASP A 151 4.98 -12.64 -13.82
CA ASP A 151 5.88 -11.81 -14.63
C ASP A 151 7.19 -11.46 -13.89
N ALA A 152 7.24 -11.60 -12.57
CA ALA A 152 8.41 -11.27 -11.75
C ALA A 152 9.40 -12.42 -11.65
N ILE A 153 10.63 -12.12 -11.21
CA ILE A 153 11.67 -13.11 -10.95
C ILE A 153 11.22 -14.02 -9.80
N PRO A 154 10.96 -15.31 -10.04
CA PRO A 154 10.53 -16.20 -8.98
C PRO A 154 11.72 -16.59 -8.09
N HIS A 155 11.52 -16.57 -6.79
CA HIS A 155 12.49 -17.04 -5.80
C HIS A 155 11.75 -17.85 -4.71
N THR A 156 12.33 -18.98 -4.32
CA THR A 156 11.77 -19.82 -3.26
C THR A 156 12.87 -20.15 -2.26
N ALA A 157 12.63 -19.86 -0.98
CA ALA A 157 13.53 -20.24 0.08
C ALA A 157 13.39 -21.72 0.43
N GLU A 158 14.48 -22.34 0.90
CA GLU A 158 14.44 -23.69 1.45
C GLU A 158 13.61 -23.73 2.74
N THR A 159 12.99 -24.88 3.01
CA THR A 159 12.20 -25.10 4.23
C THR A 159 13.08 -24.97 5.47
N GLY A 160 12.60 -24.26 6.49
CA GLY A 160 13.33 -24.03 7.75
C GLY A 160 14.37 -22.91 7.68
N THR A 161 14.42 -22.12 6.60
CA THR A 161 15.30 -20.96 6.49
C THR A 161 14.89 -19.87 7.48
N THR A 162 15.86 -19.30 8.21
CA THR A 162 15.63 -18.15 9.10
C THR A 162 15.20 -16.90 8.32
N ALA A 163 14.56 -15.92 8.96
CA ALA A 163 14.19 -14.68 8.30
C ALA A 163 15.42 -13.96 7.74
N THR A 164 16.51 -13.94 8.49
CA THR A 164 17.78 -13.33 8.08
C THR A 164 18.37 -13.97 6.82
N ASP A 165 18.44 -15.29 6.76
CA ASP A 165 19.04 -15.97 5.62
C ASP A 165 18.14 -15.93 4.40
N TRP A 166 16.82 -16.00 4.61
CA TRP A 166 15.86 -15.79 3.54
C TRP A 166 16.00 -14.39 2.91
N LEU A 167 16.03 -13.32 3.72
CA LEU A 167 16.14 -11.96 3.20
C LEU A 167 17.49 -11.69 2.52
N LYS A 168 18.58 -12.31 2.99
CA LYS A 168 19.86 -12.30 2.27
C LYS A 168 19.75 -12.98 0.90
N SER A 169 19.09 -14.13 0.82
CA SER A 169 18.89 -14.82 -0.47
C SER A 169 18.02 -14.03 -1.43
N VAL A 170 16.97 -13.34 -0.92
CA VAL A 170 16.16 -12.40 -1.71
C VAL A 170 17.02 -11.25 -2.23
N TYR A 171 17.88 -10.67 -1.40
CA TYR A 171 18.80 -9.61 -1.83
C TYR A 171 19.74 -10.08 -2.96
N MET A 172 20.27 -11.28 -2.85
CA MET A 172 21.15 -11.86 -3.90
C MET A 172 20.40 -12.16 -5.21
N ALA A 173 19.08 -12.32 -5.15
CA ALA A 173 18.24 -12.53 -6.32
C ALA A 173 17.86 -11.22 -7.04
N ILE A 174 18.07 -10.05 -6.42
CA ILE A 174 17.81 -8.76 -7.06
C ILE A 174 18.83 -8.54 -8.19
N PRO A 175 18.39 -8.19 -9.41
CA PRO A 175 19.29 -7.88 -10.50
C PRO A 175 20.30 -6.75 -10.14
N SER A 176 21.55 -6.90 -10.55
CA SER A 176 22.62 -5.94 -10.23
C SER A 176 22.33 -4.55 -10.78
N ASP A 177 21.71 -4.45 -11.96
CA ASP A 177 21.31 -3.18 -12.57
C ASP A 177 20.28 -2.41 -11.73
N VAL A 178 19.45 -3.10 -10.95
CA VAL A 178 18.52 -2.47 -10.00
C VAL A 178 19.27 -1.88 -8.81
N ILE A 179 20.24 -2.62 -8.26
CA ILE A 179 21.04 -2.17 -7.10
C ILE A 179 21.94 -1.01 -7.50
N GLU A 180 22.54 -1.08 -8.68
CA GLU A 180 23.47 -0.07 -9.20
C GLU A 180 22.77 1.16 -9.79
N SER A 181 21.46 1.12 -9.97
CA SER A 181 20.67 2.21 -10.56
C SER A 181 20.70 3.53 -9.76
N GLY A 182 21.17 3.51 -8.51
CA GLY A 182 21.14 4.65 -7.60
C GLY A 182 19.74 4.98 -7.06
N LYS A 183 18.73 4.16 -7.38
CA LYS A 183 17.37 4.29 -6.88
C LYS A 183 17.21 3.65 -5.51
N GLU A 184 16.20 4.05 -4.78
CA GLU A 184 15.85 3.41 -3.52
C GLU A 184 15.33 2.00 -3.79
N VAL A 185 16.01 1.00 -3.22
CA VAL A 185 15.61 -0.41 -3.31
C VAL A 185 15.06 -0.85 -1.97
N ALA A 186 13.92 -1.53 -2.00
CA ALA A 186 13.26 -2.05 -0.81
C ALA A 186 12.86 -3.51 -0.97
N ILE A 187 12.81 -4.22 0.15
CA ILE A 187 12.25 -5.55 0.31
C ILE A 187 11.01 -5.40 1.17
N PHE A 188 9.85 -5.56 0.57
CA PHE A 188 8.57 -5.53 1.25
C PHE A 188 8.25 -6.93 1.79
N VAL A 189 8.01 -7.02 3.08
CA VAL A 189 7.73 -8.27 3.79
C VAL A 189 6.54 -8.11 4.72
N SER A 190 6.00 -9.22 5.22
CA SER A 190 4.99 -9.18 6.28
C SER A 190 5.56 -8.56 7.57
N THR A 191 4.70 -7.96 8.37
CA THR A 191 5.09 -7.41 9.68
C THR A 191 5.64 -8.50 10.60
N SER A 192 5.15 -9.72 10.48
CA SER A 192 5.62 -10.87 11.25
C SER A 192 7.07 -11.23 10.91
N VAL A 193 7.40 -11.31 9.62
CA VAL A 193 8.78 -11.58 9.14
C VAL A 193 9.73 -10.43 9.48
N TYR A 194 9.26 -9.18 9.36
CA TYR A 194 10.04 -8.02 9.76
C TYR A 194 10.45 -8.10 11.24
N ARG A 195 9.50 -8.43 12.13
CA ARG A 195 9.77 -8.58 13.56
C ARG A 195 10.74 -9.74 13.85
N GLU A 196 10.57 -10.87 13.16
CA GLU A 196 11.48 -12.03 13.25
C GLU A 196 12.91 -11.61 12.88
N TYR A 197 13.07 -10.92 11.75
CA TYR A 197 14.38 -10.40 11.31
C TYR A 197 15.02 -9.44 12.32
N VAL A 198 14.25 -8.50 12.87
CA VAL A 198 14.74 -7.54 13.87
C VAL A 198 15.18 -8.25 15.13
N MET A 199 14.43 -9.25 15.60
CA MET A 199 14.79 -10.02 16.80
C MET A 199 16.04 -10.87 16.58
N GLU A 200 16.19 -11.51 15.41
CA GLU A 200 17.41 -12.27 15.07
C GLU A 200 18.67 -11.39 15.01
N ASN A 201 18.50 -10.11 14.70
CA ASN A 201 19.62 -9.15 14.52
C ASN A 201 19.61 -8.02 15.56
N SER A 202 18.97 -8.20 16.72
CA SER A 202 18.76 -7.15 17.72
C SER A 202 20.05 -6.45 18.15
N ASP A 203 21.16 -7.18 18.27
CA ASP A 203 22.45 -6.63 18.67
C ASP A 203 23.08 -5.68 17.62
N SER A 204 22.57 -5.69 16.39
CA SER A 204 23.08 -4.90 15.28
C SER A 204 22.36 -3.56 15.10
N TYR A 205 21.21 -3.37 15.75
CA TYR A 205 20.33 -2.20 15.57
C TYR A 205 20.36 -1.23 16.74
N ASN A 206 21.50 -1.06 17.38
CA ASN A 206 21.67 -0.07 18.46
C ASN A 206 21.78 1.38 17.94
N ASN A 207 21.96 1.58 16.60
CA ASN A 207 22.04 2.90 16.01
C ASN A 207 20.72 3.31 15.37
N PRO A 208 20.05 4.41 15.82
CA PRO A 208 18.78 4.90 15.26
C PRO A 208 18.82 5.22 13.76
N ALA A 209 19.99 5.42 13.17
CA ALA A 209 20.13 5.67 11.73
C ALA A 209 19.90 4.41 10.86
N THR A 210 19.85 3.22 11.46
CA THR A 210 19.73 1.95 10.72
C THR A 210 18.32 1.36 10.76
N TYR A 211 17.40 1.97 11.50
CA TYR A 211 16.01 1.54 11.57
C TYR A 211 15.06 2.73 11.80
N GLY A 212 13.80 2.54 11.50
CA GLY A 212 12.73 3.49 11.74
C GLY A 212 11.43 2.76 12.11
N ASP A 213 10.33 3.50 12.12
CA ASP A 213 9.02 2.93 12.40
C ASP A 213 8.58 1.98 11.27
N GLY A 214 8.74 0.69 11.51
CA GLY A 214 8.36 -0.38 10.59
C GLY A 214 9.30 -0.60 9.41
N TRP A 215 10.54 -0.10 9.45
CA TRP A 215 11.58 -0.39 8.46
C TRP A 215 12.97 -0.49 9.11
N CYS A 216 13.87 -1.22 8.48
CA CYS A 216 15.30 -1.25 8.81
C CYS A 216 16.11 -1.53 7.55
N TYR A 217 17.41 -1.31 7.61
CA TYR A 217 18.31 -1.75 6.53
C TYR A 217 18.67 -3.23 6.68
N LEU A 218 18.78 -3.94 5.55
CA LEU A 218 19.37 -5.27 5.54
C LEU A 218 20.84 -5.14 5.96
N LYS A 219 21.24 -5.92 6.97
CA LYS A 219 22.57 -5.83 7.59
C LYS A 219 23.69 -5.89 6.55
N GLY A 220 24.53 -4.84 6.53
CA GLY A 220 25.67 -4.73 5.61
C GLY A 220 25.32 -4.15 4.23
N THR A 221 24.10 -3.69 4.02
CA THR A 221 23.64 -3.12 2.76
C THR A 221 22.89 -1.80 2.97
N ASN A 222 22.56 -1.12 1.87
CA ASN A 222 21.70 0.07 1.84
C ASN A 222 20.26 -0.24 1.42
N VAL A 223 19.89 -1.51 1.34
CA VAL A 223 18.55 -1.95 0.96
C VAL A 223 17.64 -1.94 2.18
N LYS A 224 16.49 -1.30 2.06
CA LYS A 224 15.49 -1.23 3.12
C LYS A 224 14.64 -2.49 3.18
N ILE A 225 14.41 -3.01 4.36
CA ILE A 225 13.37 -4.01 4.66
C ILE A 225 12.21 -3.25 5.26
N VAL A 226 11.03 -3.38 4.67
CA VAL A 226 9.83 -2.68 5.13
C VAL A 226 8.76 -3.69 5.49
N GLY A 227 8.33 -3.68 6.76
CA GLY A 227 7.26 -4.54 7.25
C GLY A 227 5.90 -3.94 6.89
N MET A 228 5.11 -4.67 6.09
CA MET A 228 3.79 -4.28 5.61
C MET A 228 2.70 -5.17 6.20
N GLN A 229 1.71 -4.57 6.85
CA GLN A 229 0.56 -5.30 7.38
C GLN A 229 -0.26 -5.93 6.24
N GLY A 230 -0.33 -5.29 5.09
CA GLY A 230 -1.05 -5.82 3.94
C GLY A 230 -0.48 -7.14 3.42
N ILE A 231 0.83 -7.38 3.56
CA ILE A 231 1.46 -8.66 3.20
C ILE A 231 1.11 -9.77 4.22
N ASP A 232 0.84 -9.43 5.48
CA ASP A 232 0.33 -10.41 6.45
C ASP A 232 -1.03 -11.00 6.02
N ALA A 233 -1.83 -10.25 5.25
CA ALA A 233 -3.06 -10.76 4.66
C ALA A 233 -2.81 -11.90 3.66
N ILE A 234 -1.72 -11.85 2.88
CA ILE A 234 -1.33 -12.93 1.96
C ILE A 234 -1.05 -14.20 2.74
N LYS A 235 -0.33 -14.11 3.88
CA LYS A 235 -0.08 -15.26 4.75
C LYS A 235 -1.37 -15.85 5.28
N THR A 236 -2.32 -15.01 5.67
CA THR A 236 -3.61 -15.45 6.21
C THR A 236 -4.46 -16.16 5.16
N VAL A 237 -4.48 -15.66 3.92
CA VAL A 237 -5.31 -16.19 2.83
C VAL A 237 -4.64 -17.38 2.14
N TYR A 238 -3.34 -17.30 1.84
CA TYR A 238 -2.63 -18.27 0.99
C TYR A 238 -1.64 -19.15 1.77
N GLY A 239 -1.46 -18.94 3.09
CA GLY A 239 -0.58 -19.75 3.94
C GLY A 239 0.92 -19.62 3.67
N GLN A 240 1.35 -18.59 2.93
CA GLN A 240 2.74 -18.38 2.50
C GLN A 240 3.30 -17.07 3.00
N ASP A 241 4.54 -17.09 3.48
CA ASP A 241 5.30 -15.85 3.68
C ASP A 241 5.84 -15.36 2.33
N LYS A 242 5.49 -14.13 1.98
CA LYS A 242 5.91 -13.47 0.73
C LYS A 242 6.86 -12.32 1.01
N ALA A 243 7.83 -12.15 0.09
CA ALA A 243 8.67 -10.96 0.02
C ALA A 243 8.73 -10.47 -1.43
N TYR A 244 8.59 -9.16 -1.60
CA TYR A 244 8.69 -8.50 -2.89
C TYR A 244 9.87 -7.53 -2.82
N ALA A 245 10.85 -7.71 -3.71
CA ALA A 245 12.05 -6.89 -3.70
C ALA A 245 12.29 -6.22 -5.06
N GLY A 246 12.64 -4.94 -5.04
CA GLY A 246 12.90 -4.16 -6.24
C GLY A 246 13.05 -2.67 -5.95
N ALA A 247 13.22 -1.89 -7.00
CA ALA A 247 13.22 -0.44 -6.87
C ALA A 247 11.82 0.05 -6.48
N VAL A 248 11.76 0.95 -5.50
CA VAL A 248 10.52 1.52 -4.96
C VAL A 248 9.69 2.20 -6.05
N ASP A 249 10.35 2.89 -6.96
CA ASP A 249 9.73 3.60 -8.09
C ASP A 249 9.15 2.70 -9.18
N ASN A 250 9.29 1.38 -9.04
CA ASN A 250 8.74 0.39 -9.96
C ASN A 250 7.30 -0.04 -9.61
N PHE A 251 6.88 0.22 -8.36
CA PHE A 251 5.55 -0.14 -7.86
C PHE A 251 4.61 1.05 -7.96
N TYR A 252 3.43 0.83 -8.52
CA TYR A 252 2.42 1.85 -8.77
C TYR A 252 1.06 1.45 -8.21
N PHE A 253 0.38 2.43 -7.62
CA PHE A 253 -1.03 2.38 -7.30
C PHE A 253 -1.76 3.42 -8.13
N GLY A 254 -2.70 2.99 -8.95
CA GLY A 254 -3.54 3.87 -9.76
C GLY A 254 -4.87 4.13 -9.07
N THR A 255 -5.28 5.40 -9.00
CA THR A 255 -6.57 5.82 -8.43
C THR A 255 -7.11 7.05 -9.15
N ASP A 256 -8.41 7.28 -9.09
CA ASP A 256 -9.07 8.47 -9.64
C ASP A 256 -9.36 9.53 -8.58
N MET A 257 -8.37 9.86 -7.74
CA MET A 257 -8.53 10.82 -6.64
C MET A 257 -8.83 12.27 -7.04
N VAL A 258 -8.96 12.57 -8.32
CA VAL A 258 -9.19 13.94 -8.84
C VAL A 258 -10.51 14.01 -9.60
N GLY A 259 -11.33 12.99 -9.58
CA GLY A 259 -12.53 12.86 -10.41
C GLY A 259 -13.84 12.62 -9.66
N ASP A 260 -14.94 12.69 -10.40
CA ASP A 260 -16.31 12.57 -9.93
C ASP A 260 -16.72 11.19 -9.37
N ALA A 261 -15.81 10.22 -9.38
CA ALA A 261 -16.09 8.83 -8.95
C ALA A 261 -15.84 8.58 -7.47
N GLU A 262 -15.32 9.57 -6.74
CA GLU A 262 -15.01 9.43 -5.32
C GLU A 262 -16.07 10.16 -4.50
N THR A 263 -16.82 9.40 -3.73
CA THR A 263 -17.81 9.95 -2.82
C THR A 263 -17.50 9.59 -1.38
N PHE A 264 -17.56 10.60 -0.52
CA PHE A 264 -17.49 10.44 0.92
C PHE A 264 -18.68 11.19 1.50
N ASP A 265 -19.74 10.45 1.80
CA ASP A 265 -20.97 11.01 2.32
C ASP A 265 -21.35 10.40 3.66
N PHE A 266 -21.83 11.27 4.55
CA PHE A 266 -22.37 10.88 5.83
C PHE A 266 -23.64 11.67 6.09
N PHE A 267 -24.75 10.98 6.23
CA PHE A 267 -26.06 11.60 6.45
C PHE A 267 -26.93 10.80 7.39
N PHE A 268 -27.88 11.47 8.01
CA PHE A 268 -28.89 10.83 8.83
C PHE A 268 -30.09 10.44 7.98
N ASP A 269 -30.41 9.15 7.95
CA ASP A 269 -31.60 8.65 7.27
C ASP A 269 -32.77 8.65 8.24
N ASN A 270 -33.76 9.49 7.94
CA ASN A 270 -34.98 9.63 8.74
C ASN A 270 -35.86 8.39 8.68
N SER A 271 -35.80 7.60 7.61
CA SER A 271 -36.63 6.40 7.43
C SER A 271 -36.17 5.29 8.34
N ASP A 272 -34.87 5.02 8.34
CA ASP A 272 -34.24 3.97 9.15
C ASP A 272 -33.80 4.46 10.53
N ARG A 273 -33.79 5.80 10.75
CA ARG A 273 -33.33 6.46 11.96
C ARG A 273 -31.89 6.09 12.34
N VAL A 274 -31.02 5.98 11.34
CA VAL A 274 -29.60 5.69 11.48
C VAL A 274 -28.75 6.69 10.71
N PHE A 275 -27.51 6.88 11.14
CA PHE A 275 -26.51 7.52 10.31
C PHE A 275 -26.04 6.53 9.24
N LYS A 276 -25.95 6.97 7.99
CA LYS A 276 -25.40 6.23 6.86
C LYS A 276 -24.11 6.87 6.41
N PHE A 277 -23.09 6.03 6.27
CA PHE A 277 -21.79 6.39 5.74
C PHE A 277 -21.61 5.71 4.40
N ILE A 278 -21.21 6.46 3.39
CA ILE A 278 -20.91 5.98 2.04
C ILE A 278 -19.53 6.48 1.67
N CYS A 279 -18.64 5.58 1.30
CA CYS A 279 -17.35 5.90 0.71
C CYS A 279 -17.18 5.07 -0.56
N GLU A 280 -16.92 5.72 -1.68
CA GLU A 280 -16.67 5.07 -2.97
C GLU A 280 -15.34 5.58 -3.51
N PHE A 281 -14.49 4.68 -3.98
CA PHE A 281 -13.24 4.99 -4.64
C PHE A 281 -12.87 3.87 -5.61
N CYS A 282 -11.92 4.13 -6.50
CA CYS A 282 -11.38 3.11 -7.37
C CYS A 282 -9.87 2.97 -7.18
N GLY A 283 -9.37 1.78 -7.46
CA GLY A 283 -7.94 1.50 -7.37
C GLY A 283 -7.52 0.28 -8.15
N ASP A 284 -6.25 0.27 -8.54
CA ASP A 284 -5.56 -0.88 -9.13
C ASP A 284 -4.07 -0.79 -8.83
N THR A 285 -3.39 -1.93 -8.81
CA THR A 285 -1.94 -1.99 -8.64
C THR A 285 -1.24 -2.40 -9.94
N GLN A 286 -0.09 -1.82 -10.21
CA GLN A 286 0.71 -2.19 -11.37
C GLN A 286 2.20 -2.09 -11.06
N VAL A 287 2.98 -2.94 -11.74
CA VAL A 287 4.45 -2.89 -11.72
C VAL A 287 4.94 -2.52 -13.10
N ARG A 288 5.83 -1.53 -13.18
CA ARG A 288 6.32 -1.00 -14.45
C ARG A 288 7.25 -1.99 -15.17
N PHE A 289 8.23 -2.54 -14.44
CA PHE A 289 9.19 -3.52 -14.95
C PHE A 289 9.16 -4.76 -14.06
N PRO A 290 8.31 -5.74 -14.34
CA PRO A 290 8.19 -6.93 -13.50
C PRO A 290 9.45 -7.82 -13.55
N ASP A 291 10.17 -7.82 -14.64
CA ASP A 291 11.48 -8.49 -14.82
C ASP A 291 12.58 -7.96 -13.88
N LYS A 292 12.34 -6.83 -13.20
CA LYS A 292 13.22 -6.20 -12.21
C LYS A 292 12.70 -6.31 -10.78
N VAL A 293 11.67 -7.13 -10.56
CA VAL A 293 11.10 -7.39 -9.24
C VAL A 293 11.24 -8.86 -8.88
N VAL A 294 11.73 -9.12 -7.68
CA VAL A 294 11.82 -10.47 -7.12
C VAL A 294 10.54 -10.78 -6.35
N ASN A 295 9.86 -11.87 -6.69
CA ASN A 295 8.73 -12.42 -5.96
C ASN A 295 9.20 -13.67 -5.20
N SER A 296 9.46 -13.51 -3.92
CA SER A 296 9.98 -14.58 -3.07
C SER A 296 8.92 -15.20 -2.19
N THR A 297 9.02 -16.52 -2.02
CA THR A 297 8.18 -17.30 -1.13
C THR A 297 9.03 -18.05 -0.13
N ARG A 298 8.65 -18.00 1.16
CA ARG A 298 9.17 -18.88 2.20
C ARG A 298 8.04 -19.83 2.62
N ASN A 299 8.26 -21.12 2.43
CA ASN A 299 7.34 -22.13 2.90
C ASN A 299 7.59 -22.37 4.39
N ASN A 300 6.60 -22.07 5.19
CA ASN A 300 6.62 -22.43 6.61
C ASN A 300 6.34 -23.93 6.70
N ALA A 301 7.24 -24.66 7.37
CA ALA A 301 7.06 -26.08 7.63
C ALA A 301 5.93 -26.31 8.65
#